data_8493febfe955d3f9dff633c75378a963
#
_entry.id   8493febfe955d3f9dff633c75378a963
#
_cell.length_a   1.000
_cell.length_b   1.000
_cell.length_c   1.000
_cell.angle_alpha   90.00
_cell.angle_beta   90.00
_cell.angle_gamma   90.00
#
_symmetry.space_group_name_H-M   'P 1'
#
loop_
_entity.id
_entity.type
_entity.pdbx_description
1 polymer ?
#
loop_
_entity_poly.entity_id
_entity_poly.type
_entity_poly.pdbx_seq_one_letter_code
_entity_poly.pdbx_strand_id
1 'polypeptide(L)'
;IILQQTRMEQGIYYYNRFISKFPNLKSLATSEEKEVLLLWQGLGYYSRARNLHHTAKHIFYELDSKFPESYHGLIKLKGIGDYTASAISSICFEKKNPVLDGNVFRIISRIFEIKDPIDVNNSRKVFREKASELMPSNRYGDYNQGLMDFGSMVCKPKNPSCSSCMISKKCIAFKNEMVDLLPVKANKSKIKTLYFEYLVVNNNDHLLIERIDEGLWKNLYQFPVNVSNTKKNKSEITKFFKDKYNLESLNLKMINSEYIQHKLSHILIKSTFWFTTEKIDTKEGQFTTILEDYPMSKLMHKFTEKYRSIFVSSEVKMVN
;
A
#
# COMPACT_ATOMS: atom_id res chain seq x y z
N ILE A 1 -5.38 -9.00 -5.88
CA ILE A 1 -4.36 -8.41 -4.99
C ILE A 1 -3.95 -7.00 -5.48
N ILE A 2 -3.64 -6.81 -6.75
CA ILE A 2 -3.24 -5.49 -7.31
C ILE A 2 -4.29 -4.42 -7.02
N LEU A 3 -5.57 -4.74 -7.14
CA LEU A 3 -6.70 -3.83 -6.92
C LEU A 3 -7.05 -3.60 -5.43
N GLN A 4 -6.42 -4.28 -4.48
CA GLN A 4 -6.62 -3.96 -3.07
C GLN A 4 -6.19 -2.51 -2.79
N GLN A 5 -7.15 -1.63 -2.43
CA GLN A 5 -6.92 -0.20 -2.17
C GLN A 5 -6.24 0.56 -3.34
N THR A 6 -6.45 0.11 -4.57
CA THR A 6 -5.92 0.71 -5.79
C THR A 6 -7.07 0.95 -6.77
N ARG A 7 -7.09 2.11 -7.42
CA ARG A 7 -8.10 2.43 -8.45
C ARG A 7 -7.85 1.59 -9.70
N MET A 8 -8.92 1.28 -10.44
CA MET A 8 -8.87 0.43 -11.62
C MET A 8 -7.90 0.97 -12.68
N GLU A 9 -7.97 2.27 -13.00
CA GLU A 9 -7.13 2.88 -14.03
C GLU A 9 -5.64 2.72 -13.73
N GLN A 10 -5.25 2.87 -12.46
CA GLN A 10 -3.88 2.64 -12.02
C GLN A 10 -3.55 1.15 -12.01
N GLY A 11 -4.48 0.31 -11.57
CA GLY A 11 -4.28 -1.13 -11.42
C GLY A 11 -4.05 -1.85 -12.74
N ILE A 12 -4.73 -1.47 -13.82
CA ILE A 12 -4.61 -2.09 -15.15
C ILE A 12 -3.16 -2.03 -15.67
N TYR A 13 -2.50 -0.88 -15.55
CA TYR A 13 -1.12 -0.74 -15.99
C TYR A 13 -0.17 -1.72 -15.27
N TYR A 14 -0.29 -1.82 -13.93
CA TYR A 14 0.52 -2.76 -13.15
C TYR A 14 0.15 -4.21 -13.41
N TYR A 15 -1.13 -4.51 -13.57
CA TYR A 15 -1.60 -5.85 -13.91
C TYR A 15 -0.98 -6.34 -15.22
N ASN A 16 -1.06 -5.57 -16.29
CA ASN A 16 -0.52 -5.94 -17.60
C ASN A 16 0.99 -6.18 -17.55
N ARG A 17 1.74 -5.30 -16.88
CA ARG A 17 3.18 -5.50 -16.67
C ARG A 17 3.49 -6.76 -15.88
N PHE A 18 2.69 -7.02 -14.85
CA PHE A 18 2.90 -8.15 -13.95
C PHE A 18 2.66 -9.49 -14.66
N ILE A 19 1.54 -9.64 -15.37
CA ILE A 19 1.22 -10.88 -16.12
C ILE A 19 2.12 -11.08 -17.33
N SER A 20 2.63 -10.03 -17.94
CA SER A 20 3.62 -10.11 -19.01
C SER A 20 4.95 -10.71 -18.51
N LYS A 21 5.40 -10.33 -17.30
CA LYS A 21 6.64 -10.88 -16.70
C LYS A 21 6.41 -12.23 -16.03
N PHE A 22 5.25 -12.41 -15.38
CA PHE A 22 4.87 -13.62 -14.65
C PHE A 22 3.57 -14.20 -15.19
N PRO A 23 3.61 -14.88 -16.36
CA PRO A 23 2.40 -15.37 -17.04
C PRO A 23 1.72 -16.54 -16.33
N ASN A 24 2.38 -17.18 -15.38
CA ASN A 24 1.85 -18.32 -14.64
C ASN A 24 2.41 -18.40 -13.21
N LEU A 25 1.84 -19.30 -12.41
CA LEU A 25 2.23 -19.51 -11.02
C LEU A 25 3.72 -19.85 -10.87
N LYS A 26 4.25 -20.73 -11.73
CA LYS A 26 5.65 -21.16 -11.67
C LYS A 26 6.59 -19.98 -11.85
N SER A 27 6.39 -19.16 -12.89
CA SER A 27 7.25 -18.03 -13.19
C SER A 27 7.28 -17.01 -12.02
N LEU A 28 6.15 -16.81 -11.34
CA LEU A 28 6.09 -15.96 -10.15
C LEU A 28 6.75 -16.63 -8.93
N ALA A 29 6.48 -17.92 -8.70
CA ALA A 29 7.00 -18.62 -7.52
C ALA A 29 8.52 -18.80 -7.55
N THR A 30 9.11 -18.98 -8.75
CA THR A 30 10.57 -19.17 -8.89
C THR A 30 11.36 -17.87 -9.05
N SER A 31 10.69 -16.71 -9.16
CA SER A 31 11.36 -15.42 -9.29
C SER A 31 11.99 -14.95 -7.98
N GLU A 32 12.88 -13.99 -8.08
CA GLU A 32 13.39 -13.27 -6.92
C GLU A 32 12.39 -12.23 -6.42
N GLU A 33 12.33 -12.03 -5.10
CA GLU A 33 11.45 -11.01 -4.50
C GLU A 33 11.77 -9.60 -5.01
N LYS A 34 13.05 -9.32 -5.29
CA LYS A 34 13.51 -8.05 -5.86
C LYS A 34 12.81 -7.75 -7.18
N GLU A 35 12.69 -8.73 -8.08
CA GLU A 35 11.99 -8.57 -9.37
C GLU A 35 10.50 -8.25 -9.18
N VAL A 36 9.84 -8.95 -8.25
CA VAL A 36 8.43 -8.70 -7.91
C VAL A 36 8.24 -7.28 -7.37
N LEU A 37 9.13 -6.82 -6.48
CA LEU A 37 9.06 -5.49 -5.90
C LEU A 37 9.37 -4.38 -6.92
N LEU A 38 10.26 -4.61 -7.89
CA LEU A 38 10.52 -3.68 -8.99
C LEU A 38 9.29 -3.48 -9.88
N LEU A 39 8.59 -4.56 -10.23
CA LEU A 39 7.34 -4.45 -11.00
C LEU A 39 6.21 -3.78 -10.22
N TRP A 40 6.24 -3.87 -8.88
CA TRP A 40 5.25 -3.26 -7.99
C TRP A 40 5.53 -1.80 -7.66
N GLN A 41 6.70 -1.32 -8.03
CA GLN A 41 7.20 0.01 -7.68
C GLN A 41 6.26 1.13 -8.12
N GLY A 42 5.88 2.01 -7.17
CA GLY A 42 4.91 3.09 -7.40
C GLY A 42 3.46 2.74 -7.07
N LEU A 43 3.08 1.46 -6.99
CA LEU A 43 1.70 1.04 -6.64
C LEU A 43 1.37 1.25 -5.15
N GLY A 44 2.39 1.18 -4.28
CA GLY A 44 2.24 1.31 -2.83
C GLY A 44 1.78 0.01 -2.14
N TYR A 45 1.75 0.05 -0.78
CA TYR A 45 1.40 -1.12 0.03
C TYR A 45 2.19 -2.37 -0.39
N TYR A 46 3.51 -2.28 -0.38
CA TYR A 46 4.44 -3.31 -0.86
C TYR A 46 4.33 -4.66 -0.13
N SER A 47 3.75 -4.67 1.07
CA SER A 47 3.39 -5.92 1.75
C SER A 47 2.48 -6.82 0.91
N ARG A 48 1.65 -6.24 0.02
CA ARG A 48 0.81 -7.01 -0.92
C ARG A 48 1.67 -7.80 -1.91
N ALA A 49 2.68 -7.16 -2.49
CA ALA A 49 3.60 -7.81 -3.41
C ALA A 49 4.36 -8.96 -2.74
N ARG A 50 4.91 -8.71 -1.53
CA ARG A 50 5.60 -9.74 -0.75
C ARG A 50 4.67 -10.90 -0.38
N ASN A 51 3.46 -10.60 0.06
CA ASN A 51 2.48 -11.61 0.41
C ASN A 51 2.02 -12.40 -0.82
N LEU A 52 1.81 -11.73 -1.97
CA LEU A 52 1.49 -12.39 -3.24
C LEU A 52 2.59 -13.37 -3.67
N HIS A 53 3.84 -12.93 -3.61
CA HIS A 53 5.00 -13.76 -3.93
C HIS A 53 5.14 -14.96 -2.97
N HIS A 54 5.03 -14.70 -1.66
CA HIS A 54 5.04 -15.76 -0.65
C HIS A 54 3.92 -16.78 -0.88
N THR A 55 2.71 -16.31 -1.18
CA THR A 55 1.56 -17.18 -1.44
C THR A 55 1.73 -17.96 -2.73
N ALA A 56 2.31 -17.36 -3.78
CA ALA A 56 2.64 -18.07 -5.00
C ALA A 56 3.64 -19.21 -4.75
N LYS A 57 4.68 -18.98 -3.94
CA LYS A 57 5.64 -20.02 -3.52
C LYS A 57 4.96 -21.12 -2.73
N HIS A 58 4.13 -20.78 -1.75
CA HIS A 58 3.40 -21.75 -0.94
C HIS A 58 2.49 -22.64 -1.80
N ILE A 59 1.71 -22.05 -2.73
CA ILE A 59 0.84 -22.82 -3.62
C ILE A 59 1.67 -23.71 -4.54
N PHE A 60 2.79 -23.20 -5.08
CA PHE A 60 3.61 -23.96 -6.04
C PHE A 60 4.35 -25.12 -5.37
N TYR A 61 5.00 -24.89 -4.23
CA TYR A 61 5.88 -25.89 -3.60
C TYR A 61 5.18 -26.78 -2.57
N GLU A 62 4.14 -26.29 -1.88
CA GLU A 62 3.53 -26.99 -0.74
C GLU A 62 2.12 -27.49 -1.05
N LEU A 63 1.44 -26.93 -2.06
CA LEU A 63 0.09 -27.34 -2.46
C LEU A 63 0.06 -27.98 -3.86
N ASP A 64 1.18 -28.48 -4.38
CA ASP A 64 1.27 -29.12 -5.72
C ASP A 64 0.64 -28.26 -6.83
N SER A 65 0.81 -26.94 -6.76
CA SER A 65 0.19 -25.96 -7.68
C SER A 65 -1.36 -25.97 -7.67
N LYS A 66 -2.01 -26.58 -6.67
CA LYS A 66 -3.46 -26.59 -6.52
C LYS A 66 -3.93 -25.37 -5.75
N PHE A 67 -4.63 -24.49 -6.43
CA PHE A 67 -5.17 -23.27 -5.82
C PHE A 67 -6.40 -23.61 -4.96
N PRO A 68 -6.47 -23.15 -3.66
CA PRO A 68 -7.64 -23.40 -2.82
C PRO A 68 -8.88 -22.67 -3.33
N GLU A 69 -10.02 -23.36 -3.44
CA GLU A 69 -11.27 -22.79 -3.95
C GLU A 69 -12.21 -22.30 -2.85
N SER A 70 -12.09 -22.89 -1.65
CA SER A 70 -12.98 -22.59 -0.54
C SER A 70 -12.50 -21.35 0.23
N TYR A 71 -13.45 -20.59 0.81
CA TYR A 71 -13.15 -19.49 1.71
C TYR A 71 -12.16 -19.90 2.83
N HIS A 72 -12.37 -21.06 3.45
CA HIS A 72 -11.53 -21.57 4.53
C HIS A 72 -10.12 -21.96 4.08
N GLY A 73 -9.95 -22.39 2.85
CA GLY A 73 -8.63 -22.63 2.26
C GLY A 73 -7.91 -21.32 1.91
N LEU A 74 -8.66 -20.39 1.31
CA LEU A 74 -8.14 -19.09 0.88
C LEU A 74 -7.69 -18.21 2.04
N ILE A 75 -8.45 -18.15 3.13
CA ILE A 75 -8.14 -17.29 4.30
C ILE A 75 -6.83 -17.69 5.01
N LYS A 76 -6.34 -18.92 4.81
CA LYS A 76 -5.07 -19.40 5.34
C LYS A 76 -3.86 -18.88 4.58
N LEU A 77 -4.06 -18.42 3.34
CA LEU A 77 -2.99 -17.90 2.50
C LEU A 77 -2.53 -16.52 2.97
N LYS A 78 -1.24 -16.29 2.99
CA LYS A 78 -0.66 -15.04 3.45
C LYS A 78 -1.09 -13.85 2.57
N GLY A 79 -1.63 -12.81 3.21
CA GLY A 79 -2.15 -11.63 2.53
C GLY A 79 -3.57 -11.76 1.97
N ILE A 80 -4.21 -12.91 2.17
CA ILE A 80 -5.61 -13.13 1.87
C ILE A 80 -6.43 -12.92 3.15
N GLY A 81 -7.07 -11.76 3.27
CA GLY A 81 -8.00 -11.48 4.36
C GLY A 81 -9.43 -11.88 4.00
N ASP A 82 -10.35 -11.68 4.94
CA ASP A 82 -11.77 -12.01 4.82
C ASP A 82 -12.43 -11.51 3.53
N TYR A 83 -12.23 -10.22 3.20
CA TYR A 83 -12.70 -9.63 1.96
C TYR A 83 -12.16 -10.37 0.72
N THR A 84 -10.85 -10.59 0.66
CA THR A 84 -10.20 -11.18 -0.51
C THR A 84 -10.56 -12.67 -0.66
N ALA A 85 -10.67 -13.42 0.44
CA ALA A 85 -11.11 -14.80 0.43
C ALA A 85 -12.57 -14.93 -0.07
N SER A 86 -13.46 -14.06 0.41
CA SER A 86 -14.85 -14.00 -0.07
C SER A 86 -14.95 -13.63 -1.54
N ALA A 87 -14.17 -12.64 -1.99
CA ALA A 87 -14.14 -12.21 -3.40
C ALA A 87 -13.63 -13.33 -4.31
N ILE A 88 -12.48 -13.94 -4.01
CA ILE A 88 -11.92 -15.01 -4.84
C ILE A 88 -12.87 -16.21 -4.86
N SER A 89 -13.36 -16.66 -3.70
CA SER A 89 -14.23 -17.85 -3.64
C SER A 89 -15.55 -17.65 -4.38
N SER A 90 -16.11 -16.45 -4.38
CA SER A 90 -17.38 -16.19 -5.09
C SER A 90 -17.18 -15.87 -6.56
N ILE A 91 -16.18 -15.05 -6.93
CA ILE A 91 -15.98 -14.60 -8.32
C ILE A 91 -15.31 -15.68 -9.17
N CYS A 92 -14.31 -16.40 -8.62
CA CYS A 92 -13.58 -17.41 -9.40
C CYS A 92 -14.17 -18.82 -9.28
N PHE A 93 -14.87 -19.12 -8.17
CA PHE A 93 -15.30 -20.48 -7.85
C PHE A 93 -16.79 -20.60 -7.52
N GLU A 94 -17.58 -19.55 -7.74
CA GLU A 94 -19.03 -19.53 -7.53
C GLU A 94 -19.47 -20.10 -6.16
N LYS A 95 -18.70 -19.77 -5.10
CA LYS A 95 -19.07 -20.17 -3.72
C LYS A 95 -19.90 -19.06 -3.07
N LYS A 96 -20.92 -19.44 -2.30
CA LYS A 96 -21.82 -18.51 -1.60
C LYS A 96 -21.12 -17.83 -0.43
N ASN A 97 -20.28 -16.82 -0.71
CA ASN A 97 -19.59 -16.02 0.29
C ASN A 97 -19.81 -14.52 0.02
N PRO A 98 -20.50 -13.78 0.90
CA PRO A 98 -20.71 -12.36 0.72
C PRO A 98 -19.41 -11.59 0.95
N VAL A 99 -19.13 -10.64 0.07
CA VAL A 99 -18.03 -9.68 0.19
C VAL A 99 -18.46 -8.55 1.13
N LEU A 100 -17.60 -8.17 2.07
CA LEU A 100 -17.78 -7.02 2.95
C LEU A 100 -16.63 -6.04 2.79
N ASP A 101 -16.76 -5.10 1.86
CA ASP A 101 -15.88 -3.95 1.70
C ASP A 101 -16.53 -2.66 2.23
N GLY A 102 -15.83 -1.55 2.15
CA GLY A 102 -16.38 -0.25 2.57
C GLY A 102 -17.66 0.18 1.83
N ASN A 103 -17.85 -0.28 0.58
CA ASN A 103 -19.06 -0.02 -0.20
C ASN A 103 -20.22 -0.86 0.32
N VAL A 104 -19.97 -2.16 0.50
CA VAL A 104 -21.00 -3.11 0.97
C VAL A 104 -21.41 -2.79 2.40
N PHE A 105 -20.48 -2.49 3.32
CA PHE A 105 -20.84 -2.01 4.66
C PHE A 105 -21.78 -0.80 4.61
N ARG A 106 -21.49 0.18 3.77
CA ARG A 106 -22.31 1.39 3.63
C ARG A 106 -23.69 1.07 3.09
N ILE A 107 -23.79 0.22 2.06
CA ILE A 107 -25.06 -0.17 1.46
C ILE A 107 -25.92 -0.90 2.48
N ILE A 108 -25.39 -1.93 3.13
CA ILE A 108 -26.11 -2.74 4.11
C ILE A 108 -26.52 -1.88 5.30
N SER A 109 -25.62 -1.03 5.83
CA SER A 109 -25.93 -0.06 6.88
C SER A 109 -27.14 0.80 6.52
N ARG A 110 -27.20 1.33 5.28
CA ARG A 110 -28.27 2.24 4.85
C ARG A 110 -29.57 1.51 4.54
N ILE A 111 -29.51 0.35 3.86
CA ILE A 111 -30.70 -0.43 3.54
C ILE A 111 -31.45 -0.84 4.82
N PHE A 112 -30.73 -1.36 5.80
CA PHE A 112 -31.29 -1.92 7.04
C PHE A 112 -31.22 -0.97 8.24
N GLU A 113 -30.71 0.26 8.07
CA GLU A 113 -30.46 1.23 9.14
C GLU A 113 -29.61 0.66 10.29
N ILE A 114 -28.56 -0.11 9.97
CA ILE A 114 -27.68 -0.68 10.99
C ILE A 114 -26.76 0.42 11.53
N LYS A 115 -26.85 0.67 12.84
CA LYS A 115 -26.07 1.69 13.58
C LYS A 115 -24.81 1.14 14.23
N ASP A 116 -24.62 -0.17 14.15
CA ASP A 116 -23.41 -0.81 14.67
C ASP A 116 -22.17 -0.30 13.91
N PRO A 117 -21.07 0.04 14.62
CA PRO A 117 -19.87 0.54 13.99
C PRO A 117 -19.20 -0.50 13.08
N ILE A 118 -18.90 -0.14 11.83
CA ILE A 118 -18.35 -1.05 10.82
C ILE A 118 -16.88 -1.45 11.07
N ASP A 119 -16.18 -0.76 11.95
CA ASP A 119 -14.77 -0.96 12.31
C ASP A 119 -14.60 -1.76 13.62
N VAL A 120 -15.69 -2.33 14.17
CA VAL A 120 -15.69 -3.21 15.32
C VAL A 120 -15.94 -4.66 14.88
N ASN A 121 -15.13 -5.60 15.38
CA ASN A 121 -15.19 -7.00 14.92
C ASN A 121 -16.55 -7.67 15.15
N ASN A 122 -17.19 -7.42 16.29
CA ASN A 122 -18.49 -8.03 16.61
C ASN A 122 -19.61 -7.60 15.65
N SER A 123 -19.57 -6.37 15.15
CA SER A 123 -20.55 -5.86 14.19
C SER A 123 -20.48 -6.59 12.84
N ARG A 124 -19.31 -7.08 12.44
CA ARG A 124 -19.11 -7.73 11.14
C ARG A 124 -20.00 -8.95 10.93
N LYS A 125 -20.37 -9.67 12.01
CA LYS A 125 -21.28 -10.81 11.93
C LYS A 125 -22.66 -10.39 11.44
N VAL A 126 -23.22 -9.31 12.00
CA VAL A 126 -24.53 -8.77 11.61
C VAL A 126 -24.54 -8.36 10.13
N PHE A 127 -23.50 -7.64 9.69
CA PHE A 127 -23.38 -7.24 8.28
C PHE A 127 -23.25 -8.44 7.33
N ARG A 128 -22.51 -9.49 7.75
CA ARG A 128 -22.34 -10.70 6.94
C ARG A 128 -23.67 -11.46 6.81
N GLU A 129 -24.43 -11.60 7.89
CA GLU A 129 -25.74 -12.24 7.88
C GLU A 129 -26.67 -11.51 6.93
N LYS A 130 -26.77 -10.18 7.02
CA LYS A 130 -27.61 -9.36 6.13
C LYS A 130 -27.15 -9.40 4.66
N ALA A 131 -25.85 -9.36 4.41
CA ALA A 131 -25.34 -9.53 3.05
C ALA A 131 -25.64 -10.94 2.48
N SER A 132 -25.55 -12.00 3.31
CA SER A 132 -25.87 -13.38 2.91
C SER A 132 -27.38 -13.58 2.64
N GLU A 133 -28.26 -12.93 3.41
CA GLU A 133 -29.72 -12.96 3.20
C GLU A 133 -30.12 -12.38 1.83
N LEU A 134 -29.38 -11.36 1.36
CA LEU A 134 -29.62 -10.73 0.07
C LEU A 134 -29.02 -11.50 -1.12
N MET A 135 -28.14 -12.48 -0.87
CA MET A 135 -27.51 -13.23 -1.96
C MET A 135 -28.50 -14.11 -2.70
N PRO A 136 -28.47 -14.09 -4.04
CA PRO A 136 -29.31 -14.98 -4.86
C PRO A 136 -28.90 -16.45 -4.66
N SER A 137 -29.64 -17.37 -5.31
CA SER A 137 -29.35 -18.81 -5.28
C SER A 137 -28.18 -19.21 -6.19
N ASN A 138 -27.74 -18.35 -7.09
CA ASN A 138 -26.63 -18.53 -8.03
C ASN A 138 -26.01 -17.19 -8.39
N ARG A 139 -24.96 -17.16 -9.23
CA ARG A 139 -24.25 -15.95 -9.68
C ARG A 139 -23.70 -15.12 -8.51
N TYR A 140 -23.06 -15.78 -7.58
CA TYR A 140 -22.56 -15.14 -6.36
C TYR A 140 -21.44 -14.12 -6.65
N GLY A 141 -20.60 -14.39 -7.64
CA GLY A 141 -19.57 -13.47 -8.11
C GLY A 141 -20.18 -12.18 -8.68
N ASP A 142 -21.17 -12.30 -9.56
CA ASP A 142 -21.89 -11.15 -10.16
C ASP A 142 -22.61 -10.32 -9.11
N TYR A 143 -23.25 -10.98 -8.14
CA TYR A 143 -23.91 -10.30 -7.01
C TYR A 143 -22.93 -9.44 -6.22
N ASN A 144 -21.81 -10.01 -5.81
CA ASN A 144 -20.78 -9.29 -5.05
C ASN A 144 -20.21 -8.13 -5.86
N GLN A 145 -19.90 -8.34 -7.14
CA GLN A 145 -19.38 -7.28 -8.01
C GLN A 145 -20.43 -6.17 -8.19
N GLY A 146 -21.66 -6.53 -8.51
CA GLY A 146 -22.75 -5.57 -8.67
C GLY A 146 -23.01 -4.74 -7.41
N LEU A 147 -22.89 -5.34 -6.22
CA LEU A 147 -23.05 -4.63 -4.96
C LEU A 147 -21.92 -3.63 -4.71
N MET A 148 -20.66 -4.01 -5.01
CA MET A 148 -19.53 -3.09 -4.93
C MET A 148 -19.66 -1.93 -5.92
N ASP A 149 -20.06 -2.20 -7.17
CA ASP A 149 -20.27 -1.18 -8.21
C ASP A 149 -21.42 -0.24 -7.85
N PHE A 150 -22.52 -0.77 -7.36
CA PHE A 150 -23.65 0.03 -6.86
C PHE A 150 -23.20 0.99 -5.74
N GLY A 151 -22.35 0.52 -4.83
CA GLY A 151 -21.78 1.37 -3.78
C GLY A 151 -20.84 2.45 -4.31
N SER A 152 -20.10 2.19 -5.37
CA SER A 152 -19.19 3.16 -5.97
C SER A 152 -19.88 4.21 -6.83
N MET A 153 -20.93 3.82 -7.54
CA MET A 153 -21.61 4.67 -8.54
C MET A 153 -22.87 5.36 -8.03
N VAL A 154 -23.69 4.67 -7.24
CA VAL A 154 -25.02 5.15 -6.80
C VAL A 154 -25.02 5.49 -5.31
N CYS A 155 -24.78 4.51 -4.44
CA CYS A 155 -24.82 4.68 -2.99
C CYS A 155 -23.47 5.23 -2.47
N LYS A 156 -23.07 6.41 -2.97
CA LYS A 156 -21.77 7.04 -2.64
C LYS A 156 -21.65 7.44 -1.17
N PRO A 157 -20.41 7.61 -0.66
CA PRO A 157 -20.18 8.10 0.71
C PRO A 157 -20.73 9.50 0.95
N LYS A 158 -20.61 10.38 -0.05
CA LYS A 158 -21.12 11.76 -0.05
C LYS A 158 -22.01 11.95 -1.25
N ASN A 159 -23.09 12.68 -1.07
CA ASN A 159 -24.08 12.99 -2.11
C ASN A 159 -24.52 11.75 -2.92
N PRO A 160 -25.08 10.70 -2.26
CA PRO A 160 -25.60 9.54 -2.98
C PRO A 160 -26.83 9.91 -3.80
N SER A 161 -27.07 9.20 -4.89
CA SER A 161 -28.20 9.47 -5.81
C SER A 161 -29.49 8.81 -5.30
N CYS A 162 -29.96 9.18 -4.09
CA CYS A 162 -31.08 8.49 -3.41
C CYS A 162 -32.40 8.64 -4.10
N SER A 163 -32.75 9.82 -4.64
CA SER A 163 -34.00 10.08 -5.32
C SER A 163 -34.21 9.27 -6.60
N SER A 164 -33.14 8.96 -7.31
CA SER A 164 -33.14 8.10 -8.52
C SER A 164 -32.71 6.66 -8.25
N CYS A 165 -32.51 6.29 -6.98
CA CYS A 165 -31.99 4.96 -6.60
C CYS A 165 -33.12 3.91 -6.75
N MET A 166 -32.84 2.82 -7.49
CA MET A 166 -33.81 1.74 -7.74
C MET A 166 -34.32 1.04 -6.47
N ILE A 167 -33.54 1.11 -5.36
CA ILE A 167 -33.91 0.52 -4.08
C ILE A 167 -34.34 1.57 -3.04
N SER A 168 -34.58 2.83 -3.42
CA SER A 168 -34.95 3.92 -2.52
C SER A 168 -36.20 3.59 -1.66
N LYS A 169 -37.21 2.97 -2.24
CA LYS A 169 -38.44 2.57 -1.55
C LYS A 169 -38.24 1.53 -0.45
N LYS A 170 -37.16 0.74 -0.52
CA LYS A 170 -36.81 -0.30 0.46
C LYS A 170 -35.69 0.15 1.41
N CYS A 171 -35.10 1.33 1.19
CA CYS A 171 -33.98 1.82 1.99
C CYS A 171 -34.50 2.52 3.25
N ILE A 172 -34.29 1.90 4.42
CA ILE A 172 -34.78 2.43 5.70
C ILE A 172 -34.08 3.75 6.03
N ALA A 173 -32.76 3.84 5.83
CA ALA A 173 -32.03 5.07 6.08
C ALA A 173 -32.47 6.24 5.20
N PHE A 174 -32.93 6.00 3.97
CA PHE A 174 -33.44 7.05 3.12
C PHE A 174 -34.83 7.53 3.62
N LYS A 175 -35.68 6.59 4.00
CA LYS A 175 -37.00 6.90 4.57
C LYS A 175 -36.90 7.71 5.88
N ASN A 176 -35.88 7.42 6.70
CA ASN A 176 -35.70 8.02 8.02
C ASN A 176 -34.68 9.17 8.02
N GLU A 177 -34.23 9.64 6.85
CA GLU A 177 -33.25 10.75 6.69
C GLU A 177 -31.89 10.49 7.36
N MET A 178 -31.50 9.20 7.51
CA MET A 178 -30.26 8.76 8.20
C MET A 178 -29.08 8.49 7.26
N VAL A 179 -29.22 8.78 5.96
CA VAL A 179 -28.24 8.40 4.92
C VAL A 179 -26.83 8.95 5.20
N ASP A 180 -26.72 10.21 5.63
CA ASP A 180 -25.44 10.87 5.86
C ASP A 180 -24.77 10.45 7.19
N LEU A 181 -25.54 9.86 8.09
CA LEU A 181 -25.06 9.36 9.39
C LEU A 181 -24.53 7.92 9.30
N LEU A 182 -24.80 7.21 8.18
CA LEU A 182 -24.46 5.80 7.99
C LEU A 182 -23.46 5.61 6.84
N PRO A 183 -22.48 4.70 7.04
CA PRO A 183 -22.26 3.82 8.18
C PRO A 183 -21.57 4.51 9.36
N VAL A 184 -21.83 4.04 10.57
CA VAL A 184 -21.17 4.50 11.80
C VAL A 184 -19.74 3.95 11.86
N LYS A 185 -18.79 4.74 12.42
CA LYS A 185 -17.43 4.33 12.77
C LYS A 185 -17.13 4.69 14.21
N ALA A 186 -16.61 3.74 14.98
CA ALA A 186 -16.23 3.95 16.37
C ALA A 186 -14.90 4.71 16.50
N ASN A 187 -13.95 4.45 15.59
CA ASN A 187 -12.60 4.95 15.70
C ASN A 187 -12.28 6.05 14.68
N LYS A 188 -11.74 7.17 15.16
CA LYS A 188 -11.09 8.18 14.32
C LYS A 188 -9.59 7.94 14.37
N SER A 189 -8.98 7.54 13.27
CA SER A 189 -7.53 7.39 13.20
C SER A 189 -6.83 8.73 13.36
N LYS A 190 -5.92 8.85 14.34
CA LYS A 190 -5.03 10.01 14.46
C LYS A 190 -3.85 9.83 13.51
N ILE A 191 -3.51 10.88 12.77
CA ILE A 191 -2.34 10.89 11.89
C ILE A 191 -1.11 11.20 12.74
N LYS A 192 -0.13 10.30 12.72
CA LYS A 192 1.18 10.50 13.35
C LYS A 192 2.13 11.16 12.35
N THR A 193 2.86 12.20 12.76
CA THR A 193 3.93 12.78 11.93
C THR A 193 5.27 12.14 12.29
N LEU A 194 6.02 11.75 11.26
CA LEU A 194 7.41 11.26 11.37
C LEU A 194 8.32 12.15 10.53
N TYR A 195 9.54 12.38 11.04
CA TYR A 195 10.60 13.11 10.37
C TYR A 195 11.67 12.12 9.91
N PHE A 196 11.95 12.14 8.60
CA PHE A 196 12.94 11.29 7.95
C PHE A 196 14.07 12.18 7.45
N GLU A 197 15.23 12.03 8.04
CA GLU A 197 16.44 12.75 7.65
C GLU A 197 17.35 11.79 6.88
N TYR A 198 17.36 11.93 5.54
CA TYR A 198 18.12 11.06 4.66
C TYR A 198 19.52 11.60 4.40
N LEU A 199 20.50 10.71 4.31
CA LEU A 199 21.87 11.04 3.92
C LEU A 199 22.14 10.52 2.50
N VAL A 200 22.36 11.44 1.57
CA VAL A 200 22.80 11.14 0.21
C VAL A 200 24.33 11.21 0.19
N VAL A 201 24.95 10.09 0.09
CA VAL A 201 26.41 9.95 -0.05
C VAL A 201 26.71 9.72 -1.51
N ASN A 202 27.46 10.63 -2.13
CA ASN A 202 27.96 10.44 -3.50
C ASN A 202 29.49 10.33 -3.47
N ASN A 203 29.98 9.15 -3.77
CA ASN A 203 31.41 8.88 -3.87
C ASN A 203 31.74 8.48 -5.31
N ASN A 204 32.25 9.42 -6.11
CA ASN A 204 32.58 9.23 -7.53
C ASN A 204 31.41 8.60 -8.32
N ASP A 205 30.26 9.26 -8.31
CA ASP A 205 29.01 8.83 -8.95
C ASP A 205 28.38 7.53 -8.40
N HIS A 206 28.94 6.98 -7.32
CA HIS A 206 28.37 5.86 -6.61
C HIS A 206 27.58 6.37 -5.40
N LEU A 207 26.31 6.03 -5.36
CA LEU A 207 25.39 6.40 -4.29
C LEU A 207 25.25 5.28 -3.26
N LEU A 208 25.39 5.62 -1.99
CA LEU A 208 25.15 4.67 -0.91
C LEU A 208 23.66 4.46 -0.72
N ILE A 209 23.23 3.22 -0.79
CA ILE A 209 21.87 2.77 -0.49
C ILE A 209 21.87 1.67 0.55
N GLU A 210 20.82 1.62 1.35
CA GLU A 210 20.60 0.60 2.37
C GLU A 210 19.30 -0.14 2.09
N ARG A 211 19.30 -1.46 2.33
CA ARG A 211 18.07 -2.25 2.32
C ARG A 211 17.32 -2.04 3.63
N ILE A 212 16.01 -1.94 3.56
CA ILE A 212 15.16 -1.80 4.74
C ILE A 212 14.79 -3.21 5.22
N ASP A 213 15.29 -3.61 6.38
CA ASP A 213 15.10 -4.98 6.89
C ASP A 213 13.74 -5.18 7.55
N GLU A 214 13.12 -4.11 8.07
CA GLU A 214 11.83 -4.21 8.75
C GLU A 214 10.97 -2.95 8.58
N GLY A 215 9.72 -3.03 9.04
CA GLY A 215 8.81 -1.90 9.09
C GLY A 215 8.16 -1.56 7.75
N LEU A 216 7.91 -0.27 7.55
CA LEU A 216 7.01 0.28 6.54
C LEU A 216 7.32 -0.14 5.10
N TRP A 217 8.58 -0.12 4.73
CA TRP A 217 9.05 -0.40 3.37
C TRP A 217 10.05 -1.56 3.32
N LYS A 218 9.83 -2.55 4.19
CA LYS A 218 10.67 -3.75 4.26
C LYS A 218 11.02 -4.29 2.88
N ASN A 219 12.30 -4.66 2.70
CA ASN A 219 12.90 -5.19 1.48
C ASN A 219 12.97 -4.20 0.29
N LEU A 220 12.59 -2.92 0.51
CA LEU A 220 12.94 -1.85 -0.42
C LEU A 220 14.32 -1.27 -0.06
N TYR A 221 14.85 -0.47 -0.98
CA TYR A 221 16.08 0.28 -0.78
C TYR A 221 15.79 1.77 -0.61
N GLN A 222 16.66 2.43 0.12
CA GLN A 222 16.61 3.88 0.37
C GLN A 222 18.01 4.40 0.67
N PHE A 223 18.17 5.70 0.67
CA PHE A 223 19.36 6.32 1.25
C PHE A 223 19.38 6.07 2.77
N PRO A 224 20.55 6.06 3.41
CA PRO A 224 20.67 6.02 4.86
C PRO A 224 19.74 7.03 5.53
N VAL A 225 19.06 6.64 6.61
CA VAL A 225 18.04 7.48 7.23
C VAL A 225 18.11 7.51 8.75
N ASN A 226 17.84 8.68 9.31
CA ASN A 226 17.45 8.87 10.71
C ASN A 226 15.95 9.12 10.78
N VAL A 227 15.23 8.33 11.57
CA VAL A 227 13.78 8.46 11.76
C VAL A 227 13.47 8.91 13.17
N SER A 228 12.67 9.97 13.29
CA SER A 228 12.29 10.52 14.60
C SER A 228 10.83 11.00 14.64
N ASN A 229 10.29 11.16 15.85
CA ASN A 229 8.98 11.75 16.08
C ASN A 229 9.01 13.29 16.13
N THR A 230 10.20 13.88 16.23
CA THR A 230 10.43 15.34 16.33
C THR A 230 11.42 15.79 15.27
N LYS A 231 11.29 17.05 14.85
CA LYS A 231 12.26 17.68 13.94
C LYS A 231 13.63 17.72 14.62
N LYS A 232 14.67 17.30 13.90
CA LYS A 232 16.07 17.36 14.33
C LYS A 232 16.78 18.57 13.69
N ASN A 233 17.74 19.14 14.41
CA ASN A 233 18.62 20.16 13.86
C ASN A 233 19.85 19.53 13.17
N LYS A 234 20.60 20.33 12.41
CA LYS A 234 21.78 19.87 11.65
C LYS A 234 22.82 19.19 12.54
N SER A 235 23.08 19.71 13.75
CA SER A 235 24.07 19.15 14.66
C SER A 235 23.69 17.74 15.14
N GLU A 236 22.41 17.53 15.51
CA GLU A 236 21.89 16.21 15.92
C GLU A 236 21.97 15.19 14.78
N ILE A 237 21.66 15.62 13.54
CA ILE A 237 21.72 14.77 12.36
C ILE A 237 23.16 14.41 12.01
N THR A 238 24.06 15.40 12.04
CA THR A 238 25.50 15.18 11.83
C THR A 238 26.05 14.19 12.85
N LYS A 239 25.71 14.38 14.14
CA LYS A 239 26.13 13.47 15.19
C LYS A 239 25.62 12.04 14.92
N PHE A 240 24.33 11.88 14.59
CA PHE A 240 23.74 10.57 14.32
C PHE A 240 24.50 9.81 13.21
N PHE A 241 24.77 10.45 12.06
CA PHE A 241 25.46 9.79 10.95
C PHE A 241 26.95 9.59 11.21
N LYS A 242 27.60 10.50 11.98
CA LYS A 242 28.98 10.28 12.46
C LYS A 242 29.07 9.03 13.32
N ASP A 243 28.17 8.90 14.29
CA ASP A 243 28.14 7.75 15.19
C ASP A 243 27.82 6.46 14.42
N LYS A 244 26.84 6.51 13.50
CA LYS A 244 26.45 5.34 12.67
C LYS A 244 27.60 4.80 11.82
N TYR A 245 28.41 5.67 11.23
CA TYR A 245 29.49 5.27 10.31
C TYR A 245 30.91 5.41 10.90
N ASN A 246 31.00 5.68 12.19
CA ASN A 246 32.25 5.85 12.91
C ASN A 246 33.21 6.85 12.23
N LEU A 247 32.69 8.06 11.90
CA LEU A 247 33.42 9.11 11.21
C LEU A 247 34.00 10.11 12.21
N GLU A 248 35.21 10.57 11.99
CA GLU A 248 35.83 11.67 12.78
C GLU A 248 35.17 13.01 12.43
N SER A 249 34.87 13.25 11.15
CA SER A 249 34.20 14.44 10.65
C SER A 249 33.08 14.08 9.70
N LEU A 250 32.12 14.99 9.54
CA LEU A 250 31.05 14.85 8.53
C LEU A 250 30.48 16.23 8.21
N ASN A 251 30.66 16.65 6.97
CA ASN A 251 30.08 17.90 6.48
C ASN A 251 28.80 17.58 5.70
N LEU A 252 27.69 18.15 6.16
CA LEU A 252 26.37 17.96 5.55
C LEU A 252 25.90 19.24 4.87
N LYS A 253 25.45 19.12 3.62
CA LYS A 253 24.76 20.18 2.88
C LYS A 253 23.30 19.77 2.71
N MET A 254 22.37 20.65 3.10
CA MET A 254 20.94 20.41 2.89
C MET A 254 20.59 20.52 1.40
N ILE A 255 19.84 19.55 0.87
CA ILE A 255 19.40 19.54 -0.52
C ILE A 255 18.07 20.28 -0.68
N ASN A 256 17.10 19.98 0.19
CA ASN A 256 15.75 20.55 0.13
C ASN A 256 15.47 21.44 1.33
N SER A 257 15.14 22.71 1.09
CA SER A 257 14.73 23.67 2.14
C SER A 257 13.32 23.38 2.66
N GLU A 258 12.45 22.86 1.81
CA GLU A 258 11.10 22.45 2.17
C GLU A 258 11.00 20.92 2.27
N TYR A 259 10.18 20.43 3.22
CA TYR A 259 9.96 19.00 3.37
C TYR A 259 9.36 18.35 2.12
N ILE A 260 9.94 17.24 1.67
CA ILE A 260 9.24 16.34 0.78
C ILE A 260 8.27 15.52 1.61
N GLN A 261 6.97 15.76 1.41
CA GLN A 261 5.94 15.11 2.19
C GLN A 261 5.42 13.84 1.52
N HIS A 262 5.21 12.80 2.33
CA HIS A 262 4.58 11.57 1.91
C HIS A 262 3.52 11.13 2.92
N LYS A 263 2.26 11.14 2.48
CA LYS A 263 1.11 10.78 3.32
C LYS A 263 0.76 9.33 3.13
N LEU A 264 0.67 8.61 4.23
CA LEU A 264 0.14 7.26 4.36
C LEU A 264 -1.17 7.28 5.14
N SER A 265 -1.82 6.12 5.32
CA SER A 265 -3.13 6.06 6.00
C SER A 265 -3.12 6.70 7.39
N HIS A 266 -2.07 6.45 8.18
CA HIS A 266 -1.97 6.90 9.58
C HIS A 266 -0.68 7.68 9.88
N ILE A 267 0.14 7.94 8.87
CA ILE A 267 1.45 8.57 9.02
C ILE A 267 1.61 9.66 7.98
N LEU A 268 2.05 10.83 8.42
CA LEU A 268 2.59 11.88 7.57
C LEU A 268 4.11 11.88 7.72
N ILE A 269 4.83 11.54 6.66
CA ILE A 269 6.29 11.60 6.63
C ILE A 269 6.70 12.97 6.09
N LYS A 270 7.58 13.65 6.82
CA LYS A 270 8.26 14.89 6.43
C LYS A 270 9.73 14.58 6.25
N SER A 271 10.25 14.69 5.03
CA SER A 271 11.60 14.24 4.70
C SER A 271 12.51 15.41 4.33
N THR A 272 13.72 15.41 4.91
CA THR A 272 14.84 16.27 4.52
C THR A 272 15.97 15.39 3.99
N PHE A 273 16.67 15.86 2.97
CA PHE A 273 17.80 15.16 2.37
C PHE A 273 19.07 16.00 2.56
N TRP A 274 20.11 15.35 3.05
CA TRP A 274 21.42 15.88 3.32
C TRP A 274 22.43 15.25 2.40
N PHE A 275 23.33 16.02 1.87
CA PHE A 275 24.36 15.59 0.91
C PHE A 275 25.74 15.63 1.52
N THR A 276 26.56 14.64 1.17
CA THR A 276 27.99 14.63 1.45
C THR A 276 28.75 13.89 0.35
N THR A 277 30.00 14.28 0.13
CA THR A 277 30.98 13.59 -0.72
C THR A 277 32.06 12.90 0.10
N GLU A 278 31.95 12.92 1.43
CA GLU A 278 32.90 12.25 2.29
C GLU A 278 32.82 10.74 2.09
N LYS A 279 34.00 10.11 2.09
CA LYS A 279 34.11 8.67 1.92
C LYS A 279 33.57 7.97 3.15
N ILE A 280 32.56 7.14 2.95
CA ILE A 280 31.96 6.29 4.00
C ILE A 280 32.30 4.84 3.66
N ASP A 281 32.98 4.16 4.57
CA ASP A 281 33.18 2.72 4.49
C ASP A 281 32.18 2.03 5.41
N THR A 282 31.31 1.19 4.82
CA THR A 282 30.24 0.54 5.57
C THR A 282 29.89 -0.83 5.00
N LYS A 283 29.54 -1.75 5.90
CA LYS A 283 28.98 -3.06 5.57
C LYS A 283 27.45 -3.08 5.60
N GLU A 284 26.81 -2.01 6.09
CA GLU A 284 25.35 -1.92 6.25
C GLU A 284 24.63 -1.52 4.97
N GLY A 285 25.37 -1.04 3.96
CA GLY A 285 24.84 -0.62 2.70
C GLY A 285 25.70 -1.05 1.52
N GLN A 286 25.27 -0.64 0.34
CA GLN A 286 26.01 -0.88 -0.90
C GLN A 286 26.04 0.37 -1.76
N PHE A 287 27.10 0.53 -2.51
CA PHE A 287 27.25 1.61 -3.49
C PHE A 287 26.72 1.17 -4.85
N THR A 288 25.98 2.03 -5.52
CA THR A 288 25.44 1.80 -6.87
C THR A 288 25.49 3.05 -7.72
N THR A 289 25.66 2.88 -9.03
CA THR A 289 25.51 3.93 -10.03
C THR A 289 24.12 3.93 -10.65
N ILE A 290 23.33 2.84 -10.46
CA ILE A 290 22.04 2.62 -11.11
C ILE A 290 20.98 2.39 -10.03
N LEU A 291 20.26 3.45 -9.67
CA LEU A 291 19.19 3.36 -8.65
C LEU A 291 17.97 2.57 -9.15
N GLU A 292 17.74 2.54 -10.45
CA GLU A 292 16.62 1.88 -11.12
C GLU A 292 16.63 0.36 -10.93
N ASP A 293 17.79 -0.23 -10.66
CA ASP A 293 17.94 -1.67 -10.38
C ASP A 293 17.45 -2.05 -8.97
N TYR A 294 17.07 -1.07 -8.16
CA TYR A 294 16.68 -1.29 -6.77
C TYR A 294 15.24 -0.83 -6.52
N PRO A 295 14.37 -1.69 -5.96
CA PRO A 295 13.00 -1.30 -5.65
C PRO A 295 13.00 -0.25 -4.53
N MET A 296 12.46 0.92 -4.82
CA MET A 296 12.40 2.05 -3.91
C MET A 296 10.98 2.52 -3.64
N SER A 297 10.80 3.26 -2.55
CA SER A 297 9.50 3.85 -2.22
C SER A 297 9.17 5.03 -3.15
N LYS A 298 7.87 5.35 -3.27
CA LYS A 298 7.43 6.54 -4.01
C LYS A 298 8.03 7.85 -3.46
N LEU A 299 8.41 7.87 -2.18
CA LEU A 299 9.11 9.01 -1.59
C LEU A 299 10.50 9.19 -2.20
N MET A 300 11.25 8.08 -2.34
CA MET A 300 12.58 8.11 -2.99
C MET A 300 12.47 8.57 -4.44
N HIS A 301 11.51 8.04 -5.21
CA HIS A 301 11.29 8.49 -6.59
C HIS A 301 10.99 9.97 -6.69
N LYS A 302 10.08 10.49 -5.86
CA LYS A 302 9.81 11.94 -5.84
C LYS A 302 11.08 12.77 -5.60
N PHE A 303 11.96 12.30 -4.75
CA PHE A 303 13.21 12.98 -4.48
C PHE A 303 14.17 12.87 -5.67
N THR A 304 14.43 11.67 -6.18
CA THR A 304 15.39 11.44 -7.27
C THR A 304 14.95 12.11 -8.58
N GLU A 305 13.66 12.15 -8.87
CA GLU A 305 13.12 12.90 -10.01
C GLU A 305 13.31 14.41 -9.86
N LYS A 306 12.97 14.96 -8.70
CA LYS A 306 13.04 16.41 -8.43
C LYS A 306 14.49 16.92 -8.41
N TYR A 307 15.42 16.13 -7.92
CA TYR A 307 16.83 16.51 -7.72
C TYR A 307 17.78 15.68 -8.60
N ARG A 308 17.34 15.33 -9.81
CA ARG A 308 18.06 14.47 -10.74
C ARG A 308 19.48 14.99 -11.07
N SER A 309 19.68 16.29 -11.09
CA SER A 309 21.00 16.90 -11.31
C SER A 309 22.07 16.55 -10.28
N ILE A 310 21.69 16.11 -9.09
CA ILE A 310 22.62 15.64 -8.04
C ILE A 310 23.20 14.25 -8.38
N PHE A 311 22.51 13.50 -9.24
CA PHE A 311 22.81 12.10 -9.57
C PHE A 311 23.42 11.91 -10.95
N VAL A 312 23.46 12.96 -11.78
CA VAL A 312 24.06 12.95 -13.13
C VAL A 312 25.40 13.66 -13.04
N SER A 313 26.45 12.91 -13.30
CA SER A 313 27.89 13.21 -13.12
C SER A 313 28.38 14.63 -13.40
N SER A 314 29.38 15.02 -12.60
CA SER A 314 30.61 15.78 -12.87
C SER A 314 30.57 17.14 -13.59
N GLU A 315 29.42 17.81 -13.75
CA GLU A 315 29.37 19.25 -13.97
C GLU A 315 28.22 19.91 -13.21
N VAL A 316 28.20 19.77 -11.90
CA VAL A 316 27.31 20.61 -11.06
C VAL A 316 27.92 22.00 -11.00
N LYS A 317 27.61 22.85 -11.95
CA LYS A 317 27.70 24.30 -11.77
C LYS A 317 26.79 24.66 -10.62
N MET A 318 27.42 25.00 -9.50
CA MET A 318 26.71 25.56 -8.35
C MET A 318 25.97 26.80 -8.81
N VAL A 319 24.64 26.75 -8.73
CA VAL A 319 23.83 27.95 -8.74
C VAL A 319 23.90 28.50 -7.33
N ASN A 320 24.56 29.66 -7.21
CA ASN A 320 24.68 30.47 -6.00
C ASN A 320 23.32 30.93 -5.47
#